data_006061d6958aecbdd4086d0f74d5f032
#
_entry.id   006061d6958aecbdd4086d0f74d5f032
#
_cell.length_a   1.000
_cell.length_b   1.000
_cell.length_c   1.000
_cell.angle_alpha   90.00
_cell.angle_beta   90.00
_cell.angle_gamma   90.00
#
_symmetry.space_group_name_H-M   'P 1'
#
loop_
_entity.id
_entity.type
_entity.pdbx_description
1 polymer ?
#
loop_
_entity_poly.entity_id
_entity_poly.type
_entity_poly.pdbx_seq_one_letter_code
_entity_poly.pdbx_strand_id
1 'polypeptide(L)'
;MTMIQSIQPPLSFEEFLAQCPQDGKRYELVDGQIVELMATRQHDDIADFILFALNDEVRRLDLNYRVANKASIKVKRFDGLDQGRTPDVSVIDKTLWQSDPKAYSALDVPFQLAVEVVSTNWRDDYLTKLAEYEAVGVHEYWIVDYLALGAVRYIGKPKQPVISVYWLEDGEYLPVKQFKGN
;
A
#
# COMPACT_ATOMS: atom_id res chain seq x y z
N MET A 1 25.38 -3.80 -36.25
CA MET A 1 23.99 -4.31 -36.21
C MET A 1 23.40 -3.88 -34.88
N THR A 2 22.67 -2.76 -34.88
CA THR A 2 22.10 -2.19 -33.65
C THR A 2 20.83 -2.97 -33.33
N MET A 3 20.82 -3.72 -32.22
CA MET A 3 19.58 -4.34 -31.75
C MET A 3 18.65 -3.24 -31.28
N ILE A 4 17.56 -3.04 -32.00
CA ILE A 4 16.43 -2.24 -31.51
C ILE A 4 15.76 -3.09 -30.43
N GLN A 5 16.02 -2.79 -29.16
CA GLN A 5 15.17 -3.29 -28.07
C GLN A 5 13.75 -2.79 -28.36
N SER A 6 12.82 -3.71 -28.57
CA SER A 6 11.41 -3.36 -28.62
C SER A 6 11.01 -2.85 -27.23
N ILE A 7 10.87 -1.55 -27.10
CA ILE A 7 10.29 -0.94 -25.90
C ILE A 7 8.81 -1.35 -25.92
N GLN A 8 8.44 -2.33 -25.10
CA GLN A 8 7.04 -2.64 -24.90
C GLN A 8 6.38 -1.43 -24.23
N PRO A 9 5.17 -1.05 -24.66
CA PRO A 9 4.44 0.01 -23.97
C PRO A 9 4.21 -0.37 -22.49
N PRO A 10 4.15 0.61 -21.57
CA PRO A 10 3.84 0.35 -20.18
C PRO A 10 2.46 -0.29 -20.06
N LEU A 11 2.33 -1.30 -19.18
CA LEU A 11 1.05 -1.96 -18.92
C LEU A 11 0.06 -0.99 -18.26
N SER A 12 -1.20 -1.07 -18.66
CA SER A 12 -2.32 -0.51 -17.92
C SER A 12 -2.60 -1.34 -16.65
N PHE A 13 -3.41 -0.82 -15.74
CA PHE A 13 -3.81 -1.56 -14.54
C PHE A 13 -4.63 -2.82 -14.89
N GLU A 14 -5.49 -2.74 -15.89
CA GLU A 14 -6.30 -3.85 -16.38
C GLU A 14 -5.42 -4.95 -17.00
N GLU A 15 -4.41 -4.57 -17.78
CA GLU A 15 -3.43 -5.51 -18.35
C GLU A 15 -2.57 -6.15 -17.25
N PHE A 16 -2.18 -5.40 -16.23
CA PHE A 16 -1.51 -5.93 -15.04
C PHE A 16 -2.34 -7.02 -14.38
N LEU A 17 -3.63 -6.76 -14.08
CA LEU A 17 -4.50 -7.75 -13.46
C LEU A 17 -4.67 -9.02 -14.31
N ALA A 18 -4.74 -8.86 -15.63
CA ALA A 18 -4.88 -9.98 -16.56
C ALA A 18 -3.60 -10.83 -16.70
N GLN A 19 -2.42 -10.21 -16.53
CA GLN A 19 -1.12 -10.85 -16.74
C GLN A 19 -0.42 -11.23 -15.42
N CYS A 20 -0.92 -10.74 -14.28
CA CYS A 20 -0.33 -11.01 -12.96
C CYS A 20 -0.26 -12.52 -12.69
N PRO A 21 0.90 -13.07 -12.28
CA PRO A 21 1.03 -14.49 -11.98
C PRO A 21 0.06 -14.94 -10.88
N GLN A 22 -0.59 -16.10 -11.09
CA GLN A 22 -1.55 -16.67 -10.13
C GLN A 22 -0.86 -17.72 -9.22
N ASP A 23 0.33 -17.40 -8.71
CA ASP A 23 1.19 -18.27 -7.91
C ASP A 23 1.07 -18.05 -6.38
N GLY A 24 0.17 -17.15 -5.99
CA GLY A 24 -0.09 -16.82 -4.58
C GLY A 24 0.85 -15.78 -3.98
N LYS A 25 1.83 -15.30 -4.72
CA LYS A 25 2.71 -14.20 -4.30
C LYS A 25 2.02 -12.85 -4.43
N ARG A 26 2.69 -11.80 -3.98
CA ARG A 26 2.22 -10.41 -4.09
C ARG A 26 2.98 -9.69 -5.19
N TYR A 27 2.27 -8.89 -5.96
CA TYR A 27 2.81 -8.12 -7.07
C TYR A 27 2.27 -6.69 -7.06
N GLU A 28 3.05 -5.78 -7.62
CA GLU A 28 2.66 -4.40 -7.91
C GLU A 28 2.85 -4.09 -9.39
N LEU A 29 2.09 -3.14 -9.89
CA LEU A 29 2.35 -2.48 -11.17
C LEU A 29 3.17 -1.22 -10.89
N VAL A 30 4.45 -1.23 -11.29
CA VAL A 30 5.36 -0.10 -11.09
C VAL A 30 5.95 0.29 -12.43
N ASP A 31 5.76 1.54 -12.84
CA ASP A 31 6.29 2.09 -14.10
C ASP A 31 5.93 1.23 -15.33
N GLY A 32 4.71 0.68 -15.33
CA GLY A 32 4.20 -0.18 -16.40
C GLY A 32 4.76 -1.60 -16.41
N GLN A 33 5.40 -2.05 -15.32
CA GLN A 33 5.97 -3.38 -15.18
C GLN A 33 5.40 -4.11 -13.97
N ILE A 34 5.26 -5.44 -14.08
CA ILE A 34 4.88 -6.30 -12.96
C ILE A 34 6.11 -6.54 -12.08
N VAL A 35 6.03 -6.15 -10.82
CA VAL A 35 7.11 -6.27 -9.84
C VAL A 35 6.67 -7.20 -8.71
N GLU A 36 7.41 -8.28 -8.46
CA GLU A 36 7.19 -9.17 -7.33
C GLU A 36 7.62 -8.49 -6.03
N LEU A 37 6.76 -8.52 -5.02
CA LEU A 37 7.07 -8.02 -3.68
C LEU A 37 7.74 -9.13 -2.87
N MET A 38 8.92 -8.84 -2.34
CA MET A 38 9.67 -9.75 -1.48
C MET A 38 9.85 -9.11 -0.10
N ALA A 39 9.41 -9.81 0.93
CA ALA A 39 9.52 -9.36 2.31
C ALA A 39 10.45 -10.26 3.12
N THR A 40 11.02 -9.73 4.20
CA THR A 40 11.70 -10.54 5.21
C THR A 40 10.67 -11.15 6.17
N ARG A 41 11.01 -12.24 6.86
CA ARG A 41 10.13 -12.83 7.87
C ARG A 41 9.70 -11.83 8.93
N GLN A 42 10.61 -10.99 9.40
CA GLN A 42 10.29 -9.97 10.41
C GLN A 42 9.29 -8.92 9.89
N HIS A 43 9.42 -8.53 8.63
CA HIS A 43 8.46 -7.65 7.98
C HIS A 43 7.06 -8.31 7.93
N ASP A 44 6.99 -9.56 7.48
CA ASP A 44 5.74 -10.31 7.40
C ASP A 44 5.12 -10.54 8.79
N ASP A 45 5.92 -10.87 9.82
CA ASP A 45 5.44 -11.02 11.21
C ASP A 45 4.78 -9.72 11.71
N ILE A 46 5.33 -8.55 11.38
CA ILE A 46 4.75 -7.24 11.76
C ILE A 46 3.47 -6.97 10.98
N ALA A 47 3.47 -7.21 9.67
CA ALA A 47 2.29 -7.04 8.82
C ALA A 47 1.14 -7.95 9.29
N ASP A 48 1.42 -9.20 9.58
CA ASP A 48 0.44 -10.16 10.09
C ASP A 48 -0.10 -9.77 11.48
N PHE A 49 0.77 -9.30 12.38
CA PHE A 49 0.33 -8.78 13.68
C PHE A 49 -0.68 -7.63 13.51
N ILE A 50 -0.39 -6.67 12.63
CA ILE A 50 -1.27 -5.54 12.35
C ILE A 50 -2.57 -6.01 11.71
N LEU A 51 -2.49 -6.93 10.75
CA LEU A 51 -3.66 -7.51 10.09
C LEU A 51 -4.61 -8.17 11.09
N PHE A 52 -4.08 -8.99 11.99
CA PHE A 52 -4.91 -9.66 13.01
C PHE A 52 -5.48 -8.66 14.00
N ALA A 53 -4.70 -7.70 14.49
CA ALA A 53 -5.16 -6.68 15.40
C ALA A 53 -6.30 -5.84 14.80
N LEU A 54 -6.16 -5.39 13.55
CA LEU A 54 -7.22 -4.65 12.85
C LEU A 54 -8.46 -5.52 12.60
N ASN A 55 -8.28 -6.80 12.24
CA ASN A 55 -9.41 -7.70 12.04
C ASN A 55 -10.19 -7.97 13.34
N ASP A 56 -9.50 -8.10 14.47
CA ASP A 56 -10.13 -8.26 15.77
C ASP A 56 -10.90 -6.98 16.17
N GLU A 57 -10.36 -5.80 15.88
CA GLU A 57 -11.00 -4.53 16.14
C GLU A 57 -12.25 -4.33 15.26
N VAL A 58 -12.18 -4.68 13.98
CA VAL A 58 -13.33 -4.68 13.06
C VAL A 58 -14.46 -5.57 13.59
N ARG A 59 -14.12 -6.76 14.11
CA ARG A 59 -15.10 -7.67 14.72
C ARG A 59 -15.65 -7.14 16.04
N ARG A 60 -14.78 -6.61 16.90
CA ARG A 60 -15.17 -6.08 18.22
C ARG A 60 -16.15 -4.93 18.12
N LEU A 61 -15.99 -4.09 17.10
CA LEU A 61 -16.81 -2.90 16.84
C LEU A 61 -17.97 -3.17 15.86
N ASP A 62 -18.11 -4.40 15.36
CA ASP A 62 -19.08 -4.79 14.34
C ASP A 62 -19.07 -3.88 13.10
N LEU A 63 -17.86 -3.55 12.61
CA LEU A 63 -17.70 -2.67 11.46
C LEU A 63 -17.88 -3.43 10.14
N ASN A 64 -18.47 -2.77 9.16
CA ASN A 64 -18.65 -3.33 7.81
C ASN A 64 -17.37 -3.23 6.97
N TYR A 65 -16.25 -3.69 7.51
CA TYR A 65 -14.95 -3.68 6.84
C TYR A 65 -14.39 -5.09 6.66
N ARG A 66 -13.53 -5.20 5.65
CA ARG A 66 -12.65 -6.34 5.40
C ARG A 66 -11.21 -5.91 5.60
N VAL A 67 -10.46 -6.67 6.38
CA VAL A 67 -9.00 -6.54 6.47
C VAL A 67 -8.34 -7.55 5.53
N ALA A 68 -7.38 -7.11 4.73
CA ALA A 68 -6.72 -7.91 3.70
C ALA A 68 -5.24 -7.53 3.55
N ASN A 69 -4.41 -8.45 3.02
CA ASN A 69 -2.99 -8.23 2.72
C ASN A 69 -2.61 -8.52 1.25
N LYS A 70 -3.62 -8.74 0.40
CA LYS A 70 -3.43 -9.04 -1.04
C LYS A 70 -4.37 -8.22 -1.92
N ALA A 71 -4.95 -7.15 -1.40
CA ALA A 71 -5.81 -6.29 -2.19
C ALA A 71 -4.97 -5.21 -2.87
N SER A 72 -5.03 -5.16 -4.19
CA SER A 72 -4.38 -4.10 -4.96
C SER A 72 -5.30 -2.90 -5.13
N ILE A 73 -4.73 -1.71 -5.17
CA ILE A 73 -5.42 -0.47 -5.49
C ILE A 73 -4.80 0.18 -6.71
N LYS A 74 -5.66 0.61 -7.65
CA LYS A 74 -5.23 1.44 -8.78
C LYS A 74 -4.91 2.84 -8.30
N VAL A 75 -3.70 3.29 -8.57
CA VAL A 75 -3.28 4.65 -8.32
C VAL A 75 -2.64 5.25 -9.58
N LYS A 76 -2.34 6.54 -9.56
CA LYS A 76 -1.69 7.21 -10.68
C LYS A 76 -0.35 7.79 -10.23
N ARG A 77 0.67 7.58 -11.06
CA ARG A 77 1.90 8.35 -10.98
C ARG A 77 1.62 9.81 -11.34
N PHE A 78 2.48 10.75 -10.94
CA PHE A 78 2.31 12.20 -11.16
C PHE A 78 2.12 12.59 -12.64
N ASP A 79 2.59 11.78 -13.59
CA ASP A 79 2.44 11.99 -15.05
C ASP A 79 1.21 11.26 -15.63
N GLY A 80 0.37 10.67 -14.78
CA GLY A 80 -0.88 9.99 -15.16
C GLY A 80 -0.74 8.51 -15.52
N LEU A 81 0.48 7.95 -15.50
CA LEU A 81 0.69 6.52 -15.74
C LEU A 81 0.03 5.68 -14.64
N ASP A 82 -0.67 4.61 -15.04
CA ASP A 82 -1.26 3.66 -14.10
C ASP A 82 -0.19 3.00 -13.25
N GLN A 83 -0.49 2.90 -11.95
CA GLN A 83 0.24 2.10 -10.98
C GLN A 83 -0.74 1.17 -10.27
N GLY A 84 -0.27 0.04 -9.78
CA GLY A 84 -1.04 -0.87 -8.95
C GLY A 84 -0.28 -1.14 -7.67
N ARG A 85 -0.77 -0.62 -6.54
CA ARG A 85 -0.14 -0.84 -5.23
C ARG A 85 -0.84 -1.94 -4.45
N THR A 86 -0.08 -2.72 -3.72
CA THR A 86 -0.60 -3.79 -2.86
C THR A 86 -0.07 -3.59 -1.44
N PRO A 87 -0.76 -2.78 -0.63
CA PRO A 87 -0.33 -2.50 0.75
C PRO A 87 -0.12 -3.77 1.56
N ASP A 88 0.77 -3.73 2.55
CA ASP A 88 1.00 -4.85 3.47
C ASP A 88 -0.26 -5.22 4.23
N VAL A 89 -1.05 -4.20 4.64
CA VAL A 89 -2.39 -4.40 5.18
C VAL A 89 -3.34 -3.34 4.62
N SER A 90 -4.56 -3.75 4.30
CA SER A 90 -5.63 -2.87 3.80
C SER A 90 -6.90 -3.07 4.60
N VAL A 91 -7.64 -1.99 4.85
CA VAL A 91 -9.02 -2.04 5.35
C VAL A 91 -9.94 -1.50 4.26
N ILE A 92 -10.93 -2.30 3.87
CA ILE A 92 -11.75 -2.06 2.69
C ILE A 92 -13.23 -2.17 3.09
N ASP A 93 -14.10 -1.36 2.50
CA ASP A 93 -15.54 -1.54 2.66
C ASP A 93 -15.96 -2.94 2.20
N LYS A 94 -16.62 -3.67 3.08
CA LYS A 94 -17.01 -5.06 2.84
C LYS A 94 -18.10 -5.19 1.79
N THR A 95 -19.03 -4.23 1.73
CA THR A 95 -20.09 -4.23 0.72
C THR A 95 -19.52 -4.05 -0.67
N LEU A 96 -18.59 -3.09 -0.81
CA LEU A 96 -17.88 -2.86 -2.05
C LEU A 96 -17.09 -4.10 -2.48
N TRP A 97 -16.32 -4.70 -1.56
CA TRP A 97 -15.54 -5.91 -1.85
C TRP A 97 -16.40 -7.07 -2.32
N GLN A 98 -17.60 -7.22 -1.77
CA GLN A 98 -18.52 -8.31 -2.07
C GLN A 98 -19.44 -8.04 -3.28
N SER A 99 -19.41 -6.84 -3.85
CA SER A 99 -20.29 -6.46 -4.97
C SER A 99 -20.05 -7.28 -6.23
N ASP A 100 -18.81 -7.73 -6.47
CA ASP A 100 -18.45 -8.68 -7.51
C ASP A 100 -17.48 -9.76 -6.98
N PRO A 101 -17.99 -10.92 -6.56
CA PRO A 101 -17.16 -12.00 -6.01
C PRO A 101 -16.27 -12.69 -7.05
N LYS A 102 -16.40 -12.37 -8.34
CA LYS A 102 -15.58 -12.93 -9.43
C LYS A 102 -14.49 -11.95 -9.87
N ALA A 103 -14.53 -10.69 -9.42
CA ALA A 103 -13.49 -9.72 -9.73
C ALA A 103 -12.14 -10.13 -9.14
N TYR A 104 -11.06 -9.62 -9.72
CA TYR A 104 -9.74 -9.72 -9.11
C TYR A 104 -9.72 -9.06 -7.72
N SER A 105 -8.76 -9.45 -6.88
CA SER A 105 -8.54 -8.82 -5.57
C SER A 105 -7.93 -7.42 -5.75
N ALA A 106 -8.63 -6.55 -6.44
CA ALA A 106 -8.19 -5.21 -6.80
C ALA A 106 -9.37 -4.23 -6.88
N LEU A 107 -9.12 -2.98 -6.56
CA LEU A 107 -10.12 -1.90 -6.62
C LEU A 107 -9.53 -0.66 -7.33
N ASP A 108 -10.39 0.11 -7.95
CA ASP A 108 -10.09 1.42 -8.54
C ASP A 108 -10.66 2.59 -7.72
N VAL A 109 -11.11 2.29 -6.50
CA VAL A 109 -11.63 3.24 -5.52
C VAL A 109 -10.81 3.18 -4.23
N PRO A 110 -10.77 4.26 -3.43
CA PRO A 110 -9.90 4.33 -2.28
C PRO A 110 -10.26 3.32 -1.18
N PHE A 111 -9.23 2.85 -0.48
CA PHE A 111 -9.36 2.07 0.74
C PHE A 111 -9.67 2.97 1.95
N GLN A 112 -10.21 2.40 3.02
CA GLN A 112 -10.37 3.09 4.29
C GLN A 112 -9.01 3.29 4.98
N LEU A 113 -8.14 2.27 4.88
CA LEU A 113 -6.80 2.31 5.44
C LEU A 113 -5.86 1.50 4.55
N ALA A 114 -4.68 2.06 4.31
CA ALA A 114 -3.51 1.36 3.79
C ALA A 114 -2.39 1.40 4.83
N VAL A 115 -1.71 0.28 5.04
CA VAL A 115 -0.54 0.16 5.92
C VAL A 115 0.64 -0.36 5.13
N GLU A 116 1.77 0.32 5.24
CA GLU A 116 3.05 -0.12 4.70
C GLU A 116 4.06 -0.32 5.83
N VAL A 117 4.67 -1.49 5.88
CA VAL A 117 5.76 -1.81 6.79
C VAL A 117 7.06 -1.49 6.08
N VAL A 118 7.81 -0.54 6.60
CA VAL A 118 8.98 0.03 5.91
C VAL A 118 10.09 -1.00 5.73
N SER A 119 10.58 -1.09 4.50
CA SER A 119 11.74 -1.87 4.11
C SER A 119 12.94 -0.97 3.74
N THR A 120 13.99 -1.56 3.18
CA THR A 120 15.18 -0.79 2.74
C THR A 120 14.87 0.30 1.73
N ASN A 121 13.79 0.16 0.96
CA ASN A 121 13.30 1.18 0.02
C ASN A 121 12.33 2.19 0.69
N TRP A 122 12.64 2.64 1.90
CA TRP A 122 11.83 3.55 2.70
C TRP A 122 11.32 4.81 1.96
N ARG A 123 12.03 5.23 0.89
CA ARG A 123 11.60 6.39 0.10
C ARG A 123 10.30 6.15 -0.64
N ASP A 124 10.05 4.92 -1.03
CA ASP A 124 8.79 4.56 -1.70
C ASP A 124 7.61 4.80 -0.78
N ASP A 125 7.71 4.34 0.47
CA ASP A 125 6.63 4.47 1.46
C ASP A 125 6.42 5.92 1.91
N TYR A 126 7.53 6.66 2.18
CA TYR A 126 7.47 8.04 2.70
C TYR A 126 7.25 9.12 1.65
N LEU A 127 7.39 8.81 0.35
CA LEU A 127 7.29 9.82 -0.72
C LEU A 127 6.32 9.37 -1.82
N THR A 128 6.63 8.28 -2.51
CA THR A 128 5.89 7.87 -3.71
C THR A 128 4.49 7.39 -3.35
N LYS A 129 4.39 6.36 -2.51
CA LYS A 129 3.12 5.79 -2.08
C LYS A 129 2.29 6.77 -1.26
N LEU A 130 2.95 7.60 -0.42
CA LEU A 130 2.27 8.68 0.30
C LEU A 130 1.51 9.59 -0.65
N ALA A 131 2.16 10.08 -1.71
CA ALA A 131 1.53 10.97 -2.69
C ALA A 131 0.48 10.24 -3.54
N GLU A 132 0.72 8.99 -3.91
CA GLU A 132 -0.22 8.17 -4.69
C GLU A 132 -1.49 7.85 -3.89
N TYR A 133 -1.37 7.48 -2.61
CA TYR A 133 -2.51 7.20 -1.73
C TYR A 133 -3.30 8.46 -1.39
N GLU A 134 -2.65 9.59 -1.18
CA GLU A 134 -3.30 10.90 -1.03
C GLU A 134 -4.13 11.24 -2.26
N ALA A 135 -3.51 11.16 -3.44
CA ALA A 135 -4.14 11.53 -4.70
C ALA A 135 -5.35 10.67 -5.06
N VAL A 136 -5.34 9.37 -4.73
CA VAL A 136 -6.48 8.47 -4.97
C VAL A 136 -7.54 8.58 -3.87
N GLY A 137 -7.22 9.19 -2.72
CA GLY A 137 -8.15 9.43 -1.63
C GLY A 137 -8.21 8.33 -0.58
N VAL A 138 -7.14 7.58 -0.34
CA VAL A 138 -7.06 6.65 0.80
C VAL A 138 -7.22 7.45 2.09
N HIS A 139 -8.25 7.10 2.92
CA HIS A 139 -8.65 7.93 4.04
C HIS A 139 -7.60 7.97 5.16
N GLU A 140 -6.95 6.86 5.41
CA GLU A 140 -5.92 6.75 6.44
C GLU A 140 -4.73 5.97 5.88
N TYR A 141 -3.51 6.47 6.12
CA TYR A 141 -2.28 5.81 5.68
C TYR A 141 -1.31 5.67 6.83
N TRP A 142 -0.86 4.45 7.12
CA TRP A 142 0.13 4.16 8.16
C TRP A 142 1.46 3.75 7.54
N ILE A 143 2.53 4.39 8.02
CA ILE A 143 3.92 4.00 7.74
C ILE A 143 4.50 3.41 9.02
N VAL A 144 4.77 2.11 9.01
CA VAL A 144 5.30 1.37 10.17
C VAL A 144 6.80 1.16 10.01
N ASP A 145 7.59 2.11 10.52
CA ASP A 145 9.04 2.10 10.41
C ASP A 145 9.69 1.50 11.66
N TYR A 146 9.67 0.18 11.74
CA TYR A 146 10.17 -0.58 12.88
C TYR A 146 11.70 -0.63 13.00
N LEU A 147 12.42 -0.29 11.93
CA LEU A 147 13.88 -0.22 11.90
C LEU A 147 14.43 1.21 11.91
N ALA A 148 13.56 2.21 12.00
CA ALA A 148 13.94 3.62 11.95
C ALA A 148 14.78 3.98 10.69
N LEU A 149 14.38 3.48 9.52
CA LEU A 149 15.07 3.67 8.25
C LEU A 149 14.79 5.03 7.61
N GLY A 150 13.62 5.60 7.87
CA GLY A 150 13.19 6.89 7.34
C GLY A 150 14.19 8.00 7.58
N ALA A 151 14.18 9.04 6.75
CA ALA A 151 15.03 10.18 6.96
C ALA A 151 14.66 10.94 8.25
N VAL A 152 15.63 11.61 8.86
CA VAL A 152 15.43 12.40 10.10
C VAL A 152 14.27 13.39 9.98
N ARG A 153 14.05 13.97 8.81
CA ARG A 153 12.93 14.90 8.58
C ARG A 153 11.54 14.24 8.75
N TYR A 154 11.44 12.92 8.61
CA TYR A 154 10.18 12.18 8.79
C TYR A 154 10.03 11.58 10.19
N ILE A 155 11.11 11.02 10.75
CA ILE A 155 11.04 10.27 12.01
C ILE A 155 11.68 10.97 13.21
N GLY A 156 12.34 12.11 12.96
CA GLY A 156 12.97 12.92 14.02
C GLY A 156 14.37 12.43 14.39
N LYS A 157 14.95 13.10 15.42
CA LYS A 157 16.28 12.81 15.96
C LYS A 157 16.20 12.75 17.49
N PRO A 158 16.73 11.71 18.17
CA PRO A 158 17.35 10.52 17.58
C PRO A 158 16.35 9.70 16.77
N LYS A 159 16.84 8.98 15.74
CA LYS A 159 16.02 8.05 14.99
C LYS A 159 15.64 6.88 15.89
N GLN A 160 14.35 6.56 15.89
CA GLN A 160 13.80 5.42 16.64
C GLN A 160 12.59 4.84 15.89
N PRO A 161 12.20 3.59 16.16
CA PRO A 161 11.00 3.00 15.57
C PRO A 161 9.79 3.89 15.76
N VAL A 162 8.97 4.01 14.71
CA VAL A 162 7.83 4.91 14.70
C VAL A 162 6.72 4.38 13.82
N ILE A 163 5.48 4.57 14.25
CA ILE A 163 4.29 4.46 13.38
C ILE A 163 3.84 5.89 13.08
N SER A 164 3.84 6.24 11.80
CA SER A 164 3.36 7.54 11.31
C SER A 164 1.97 7.35 10.71
N VAL A 165 0.97 8.05 11.23
CA VAL A 165 -0.44 7.98 10.82
C VAL A 165 -0.80 9.26 10.10
N TYR A 166 -1.17 9.14 8.84
CA TYR A 166 -1.67 10.21 7.99
C TYR A 166 -3.19 10.07 7.85
N TRP A 167 -3.89 11.18 7.96
CA TRP A 167 -5.34 11.25 7.82
C TRP A 167 -5.71 12.21 6.71
N LEU A 168 -6.57 11.77 5.77
CA LEU A 168 -7.01 12.59 4.66
C LEU A 168 -8.15 13.52 5.09
N GLU A 169 -7.95 14.83 4.90
CA GLU A 169 -8.96 15.86 5.10
C GLU A 169 -8.89 16.85 3.94
N ASP A 170 -10.02 17.17 3.34
CA ASP A 170 -10.13 18.08 2.21
C ASP A 170 -9.20 17.76 1.02
N GLY A 171 -8.86 16.46 0.84
CA GLY A 171 -8.03 15.97 -0.26
C GLY A 171 -6.53 16.02 -0.02
N GLU A 172 -6.09 16.38 1.17
CA GLU A 172 -4.68 16.42 1.57
C GLU A 172 -4.47 15.63 2.87
N TYR A 173 -3.31 14.98 3.00
CA TYR A 173 -2.94 14.36 4.27
C TYR A 173 -2.54 15.41 5.30
N LEU A 174 -3.24 15.43 6.43
CA LEU A 174 -2.92 16.30 7.57
C LEU A 174 -1.54 15.98 8.15
N PRO A 175 -0.95 16.92 8.93
CA PRO A 175 0.27 16.69 9.66
C PRO A 175 0.21 15.39 10.45
N VAL A 176 1.21 14.57 10.24
CA VAL A 176 1.28 13.20 10.74
C VAL A 176 1.25 13.13 12.27
N LYS A 177 0.43 12.23 12.80
CA LYS A 177 0.53 11.80 14.19
C LYS A 177 1.52 10.63 14.28
N GLN A 178 2.49 10.76 15.18
CA GLN A 178 3.54 9.76 15.36
C GLN A 178 3.44 9.07 16.70
N PHE A 179 3.55 7.75 16.67
CA PHE A 179 3.63 6.89 17.84
C PHE A 179 5.03 6.27 17.86
N LYS A 180 5.78 6.54 18.91
CA LYS A 180 7.15 6.04 19.11
C LYS A 180 7.15 5.08 20.26
N GLY A 181 7.93 4.00 20.14
CA GLY A 181 8.16 3.09 21.26
C GLY A 181 8.90 3.79 22.40
N ASN A 182 8.60 3.41 23.61
CA ASN A 182 9.34 3.82 24.81
C ASN A 182 10.65 3.02 24.92
#